data_b4571cb26412165bb13ef1651a649745
#
_entry.id   b4571cb26412165bb13ef1651a649745
#
_cell.length_a   1.000
_cell.length_b   1.000
_cell.length_c   1.000
_cell.angle_alpha   90.00
_cell.angle_beta   90.00
_cell.angle_gamma   90.00
#
_symmetry.space_group_name_H-M   'P 1'
#
loop_
_entity.id
_entity.type
_entity.pdbx_description
1 polymer ?
#
loop_
_entity_poly.entity_id
_entity_poly.type
_entity_poly.pdbx_seq_one_letter_code
_entity_poly.pdbx_strand_id
1 'polypeptide(L)'
;MTFQGRPSDDACARDHLIRALAKLGCAVDADLAAAPHAVSLRLPTGGSAILAVGRAHKSGMADACGLVASLTVTNLGSGVPEDVTALLQVLDRLPLTDWEITRVAEQMPITRTLADHLGPDVFAGLSLLCAIHHMRDFTAMLSALIPCGADPALTTIIDKGYPYRLRDRVDGWLRHRLGVTIVDYPQRADGIAAHLDRAAAAGARTLVFDDGGYVLPVVLDTYPQRASEIVGVVEQTMSGVWKLQCYPQLPVPVFSVAESALEAAVEAPHVAAAALNSVIERLPDETWAGRPALVLGYGRLGRQAARLLRDVHRMRVAVHDREPAVLVTAQVDGFAVGRDLSTLISAHRPLLIIGGAGRGGLTGEHAEAFASSAYLASMTSRDYEFPLADWAKRAERVIDYGTLGHGYHLPRGVELCVIGDGLPVNFHHRESVPNRVIDVVFAALLLGGATLAQPDQGGHGPGRDVALVDQVLADSPALDTYLELYADDAAERRLLTPPAGHCPDYTRSPWRYSTP
;
A
#
# COMPACT_ATOMS: atom_id res chain seq x y z
N MET A 1 -1.05 -19.41 -23.11
CA MET A 1 -1.42 -20.33 -22.02
C MET A 1 -2.89 -20.21 -21.75
N THR A 2 -3.64 -21.28 -21.92
CA THR A 2 -5.05 -21.34 -21.53
C THR A 2 -5.09 -21.39 -20.00
N PHE A 3 -5.62 -20.34 -19.39
CA PHE A 3 -5.76 -20.26 -17.95
C PHE A 3 -6.84 -21.23 -17.48
N GLN A 4 -6.48 -22.27 -16.74
CA GLN A 4 -7.42 -23.16 -16.06
C GLN A 4 -7.53 -22.75 -14.58
N GLY A 5 -8.28 -21.68 -14.30
CA GLY A 5 -8.72 -21.45 -12.96
C GLY A 5 -9.81 -22.46 -12.56
N ARG A 6 -9.98 -22.65 -11.27
CA ARG A 6 -11.03 -23.54 -10.78
C ARG A 6 -12.41 -23.01 -11.22
N PRO A 7 -13.30 -23.84 -11.79
CA PRO A 7 -14.66 -23.43 -12.16
C PRO A 7 -15.45 -22.78 -11.02
N SER A 8 -15.07 -23.10 -9.77
CA SER A 8 -15.67 -22.54 -8.56
C SER A 8 -15.46 -21.02 -8.40
N ASP A 9 -14.39 -20.44 -8.97
CA ASP A 9 -14.09 -19.02 -8.75
C ASP A 9 -15.05 -18.11 -9.52
N ASP A 10 -15.36 -18.45 -10.79
CA ASP A 10 -16.28 -17.67 -11.63
C ASP A 10 -17.71 -17.75 -11.07
N ALA A 11 -18.13 -18.93 -10.61
CA ALA A 11 -19.43 -19.13 -9.99
C ALA A 11 -19.54 -18.38 -8.66
N CYS A 12 -18.53 -18.45 -7.81
CA CYS A 12 -18.49 -17.76 -6.54
C CYS A 12 -18.55 -16.23 -6.72
N ALA A 13 -17.78 -15.70 -7.68
CA ALA A 13 -17.78 -14.29 -8.03
C ALA A 13 -19.15 -13.83 -8.56
N ARG A 14 -19.75 -14.60 -9.47
CA ARG A 14 -21.09 -14.34 -10.00
C ARG A 14 -22.13 -14.30 -8.88
N ASP A 15 -22.14 -15.30 -8.01
CA ASP A 15 -23.11 -15.40 -6.92
C ASP A 15 -22.94 -14.27 -5.90
N HIS A 16 -21.69 -13.84 -5.65
CA HIS A 16 -21.42 -12.67 -4.82
C HIS A 16 -22.00 -11.39 -5.43
N LEU A 17 -21.77 -11.15 -6.73
CA LEU A 17 -22.30 -9.98 -7.43
C LEU A 17 -23.81 -9.99 -7.48
N ILE A 18 -24.45 -11.15 -7.74
CA ILE A 18 -25.90 -11.27 -7.71
C ILE A 18 -26.44 -10.89 -6.33
N ARG A 19 -25.86 -11.37 -5.24
CA ARG A 19 -26.27 -11.01 -3.88
C ARG A 19 -26.06 -9.52 -3.58
N ALA A 20 -24.97 -8.92 -4.08
CA ALA A 20 -24.71 -7.49 -3.91
C ALA A 20 -25.73 -6.64 -4.69
N LEU A 21 -26.01 -7.01 -5.94
CA LEU A 21 -27.00 -6.34 -6.79
C LEU A 21 -28.44 -6.52 -6.23
N ALA A 22 -28.75 -7.67 -5.63
CA ALA A 22 -30.03 -7.91 -5.00
C ALA A 22 -30.28 -6.96 -3.80
N LYS A 23 -29.24 -6.58 -3.06
CA LYS A 23 -29.34 -5.54 -2.00
C LYS A 23 -29.68 -4.16 -2.53
N LEU A 24 -29.42 -3.91 -3.82
CA LEU A 24 -29.81 -2.70 -4.53
C LEU A 24 -31.17 -2.84 -5.25
N GLY A 25 -31.91 -3.92 -4.99
CA GLY A 25 -33.23 -4.16 -5.56
C GLY A 25 -33.23 -4.83 -6.93
N CYS A 26 -32.10 -5.33 -7.43
CA CYS A 26 -32.05 -6.10 -8.67
C CYS A 26 -32.58 -7.53 -8.43
N ALA A 27 -33.26 -8.10 -9.41
CA ALA A 27 -33.70 -9.49 -9.41
C ALA A 27 -33.16 -10.26 -10.61
N VAL A 28 -32.84 -11.53 -10.43
CA VAL A 28 -32.50 -12.42 -11.56
C VAL A 28 -33.76 -12.64 -12.39
N ASP A 29 -33.66 -12.42 -13.69
CA ASP A 29 -34.75 -12.69 -14.63
C ASP A 29 -34.62 -14.14 -15.13
N ALA A 30 -35.47 -15.01 -14.58
CA ALA A 30 -35.44 -16.44 -14.89
C ALA A 30 -35.99 -16.77 -16.30
N ASP A 31 -36.67 -15.82 -16.93
CA ASP A 31 -37.34 -16.06 -18.24
C ASP A 31 -36.38 -15.90 -19.43
N LEU A 32 -35.20 -15.34 -19.21
CA LEU A 32 -34.16 -15.21 -20.22
C LEU A 32 -33.11 -16.31 -20.03
N ALA A 33 -33.09 -17.27 -20.96
CA ALA A 33 -32.07 -18.30 -21.00
C ALA A 33 -30.67 -17.67 -21.02
N ALA A 34 -29.98 -17.74 -19.89
CA ALA A 34 -28.66 -17.16 -19.76
C ALA A 34 -27.62 -18.03 -20.45
N ALA A 35 -26.67 -17.40 -21.13
CA ALA A 35 -25.43 -18.06 -21.50
C ALA A 35 -24.70 -18.55 -20.22
N PRO A 36 -23.88 -19.62 -20.28
CA PRO A 36 -23.26 -20.21 -19.09
C PRO A 36 -22.53 -19.23 -18.17
N HIS A 37 -22.12 -18.08 -18.72
CA HIS A 37 -21.33 -17.04 -18.03
C HIS A 37 -22.09 -15.71 -17.87
N ALA A 38 -23.38 -15.64 -18.21
CA ALA A 38 -24.17 -14.42 -18.15
C ALA A 38 -25.50 -14.67 -17.42
N VAL A 39 -25.96 -13.66 -16.71
CA VAL A 39 -27.23 -13.65 -15.98
C VAL A 39 -28.01 -12.40 -16.37
N SER A 40 -29.25 -12.58 -16.76
CA SER A 40 -30.16 -11.46 -16.98
C SER A 40 -30.73 -10.95 -15.66
N LEU A 41 -30.72 -9.64 -15.51
CA LEU A 41 -31.19 -8.96 -14.31
C LEU A 41 -32.30 -7.99 -14.64
N ARG A 42 -33.32 -7.95 -13.78
CA ARG A 42 -34.31 -6.87 -13.76
C ARG A 42 -33.85 -5.81 -12.76
N LEU A 43 -33.80 -4.56 -13.21
CA LEU A 43 -33.41 -3.43 -12.39
C LEU A 43 -34.59 -2.96 -11.51
N PRO A 44 -34.32 -2.31 -10.36
CA PRO A 44 -35.38 -1.74 -9.51
C PRO A 44 -36.20 -0.66 -10.23
N THR A 45 -35.65 -0.06 -11.26
CA THR A 45 -36.28 0.94 -12.13
C THR A 45 -37.22 0.33 -13.17
N GLY A 46 -37.43 -0.99 -13.20
CA GLY A 46 -38.15 -1.71 -14.23
C GLY A 46 -37.35 -1.94 -15.52
N GLY A 47 -36.10 -1.52 -15.56
CA GLY A 47 -35.20 -1.77 -16.67
C GLY A 47 -34.56 -3.15 -16.62
N SER A 48 -33.62 -3.40 -17.53
CA SER A 48 -32.92 -4.68 -17.66
C SER A 48 -31.43 -4.51 -17.86
N ALA A 49 -30.66 -5.48 -17.35
CA ALA A 49 -29.21 -5.54 -17.53
C ALA A 49 -28.74 -6.99 -17.69
N ILE A 50 -27.58 -7.18 -18.26
CA ILE A 50 -26.88 -8.46 -18.35
C ILE A 50 -25.62 -8.38 -17.51
N LEU A 51 -25.50 -9.23 -16.50
CA LEU A 51 -24.26 -9.46 -15.75
C LEU A 51 -23.52 -10.62 -16.40
N ALA A 52 -22.33 -10.37 -16.90
CA ALA A 52 -21.42 -11.41 -17.38
C ALA A 52 -20.17 -11.46 -16.49
N VAL A 53 -19.77 -12.66 -16.09
CA VAL A 53 -18.55 -12.91 -15.34
C VAL A 53 -17.71 -13.93 -16.10
N GLY A 54 -16.49 -13.59 -16.39
CA GLY A 54 -15.60 -14.41 -17.17
C GLY A 54 -14.14 -14.03 -16.96
N ARG A 55 -13.26 -14.66 -17.73
CA ARG A 55 -11.82 -14.40 -17.68
C ARG A 55 -11.39 -13.59 -18.88
N ALA A 56 -10.63 -12.53 -18.63
CA ALA A 56 -9.99 -11.79 -19.70
C ALA A 56 -8.70 -12.50 -20.13
N HIS A 57 -8.61 -12.76 -21.42
CA HIS A 57 -7.34 -13.15 -22.06
C HIS A 57 -6.76 -11.91 -22.75
N LYS A 58 -5.59 -11.43 -22.30
CA LYS A 58 -4.75 -10.57 -23.13
C LYS A 58 -3.59 -11.41 -23.63
N SER A 59 -3.50 -11.58 -24.96
CA SER A 59 -2.33 -12.24 -25.58
C SER A 59 -1.07 -11.44 -25.25
N GLY A 60 -0.08 -12.10 -24.65
CA GLY A 60 1.25 -11.56 -24.42
C GLY A 60 1.56 -11.01 -23.03
N MET A 61 0.60 -10.97 -22.10
CA MET A 61 0.85 -10.54 -20.71
C MET A 61 0.30 -11.58 -19.73
N ALA A 62 1.17 -12.38 -19.12
CA ALA A 62 0.80 -13.39 -18.13
C ALA A 62 0.05 -12.81 -16.91
N ASP A 63 0.32 -11.56 -16.57
CA ASP A 63 -0.26 -10.88 -15.41
C ASP A 63 -1.60 -10.18 -15.68
N ALA A 64 -2.06 -10.17 -16.94
CA ALA A 64 -3.30 -9.48 -17.33
C ALA A 64 -4.54 -10.39 -17.29
N CYS A 65 -4.40 -11.66 -16.93
CA CYS A 65 -5.51 -12.60 -16.82
C CYS A 65 -6.16 -12.46 -15.44
N GLY A 66 -7.25 -11.71 -15.35
CA GLY A 66 -8.06 -11.59 -14.15
C GLY A 66 -9.51 -11.98 -14.44
N LEU A 67 -10.29 -12.15 -13.40
CA LEU A 67 -11.74 -12.16 -13.53
C LEU A 67 -12.19 -10.81 -14.07
N VAL A 68 -13.01 -10.85 -15.11
CA VAL A 68 -13.69 -9.68 -15.64
C VAL A 68 -15.18 -9.86 -15.38
N ALA A 69 -15.74 -8.90 -14.67
CA ALA A 69 -17.19 -8.77 -14.57
C ALA A 69 -17.61 -7.56 -15.39
N SER A 70 -18.69 -7.71 -16.14
CA SER A 70 -19.33 -6.62 -16.88
C SER A 70 -20.82 -6.58 -16.58
N LEU A 71 -21.34 -5.40 -16.34
CA LEU A 71 -22.77 -5.15 -16.24
C LEU A 71 -23.17 -4.29 -17.45
N THR A 72 -23.90 -4.89 -18.37
CA THR A 72 -24.43 -4.17 -19.54
C THR A 72 -25.88 -3.82 -19.29
N VAL A 73 -26.17 -2.55 -19.08
CA VAL A 73 -27.53 -2.07 -18.94
C VAL A 73 -28.15 -1.98 -20.35
N THR A 74 -29.17 -2.80 -20.59
CA THR A 74 -29.86 -2.87 -21.89
C THR A 74 -31.08 -1.95 -21.97
N ASN A 75 -31.67 -1.67 -20.81
CA ASN A 75 -32.77 -0.74 -20.66
C ASN A 75 -32.74 -0.13 -19.26
N LEU A 76 -32.77 1.19 -19.16
CA LEU A 76 -32.75 1.92 -17.89
C LEU A 76 -34.08 1.87 -17.14
N GLY A 77 -35.19 1.62 -17.84
CA GLY A 77 -36.51 1.79 -17.25
C GLY A 77 -36.80 3.27 -16.94
N SER A 78 -37.34 3.53 -15.76
CA SER A 78 -37.57 4.88 -15.22
C SER A 78 -36.41 5.44 -14.40
N GLY A 79 -35.24 4.76 -14.40
CA GLY A 79 -34.09 5.11 -13.58
C GLY A 79 -33.35 6.34 -14.06
N VAL A 80 -32.59 6.94 -13.13
CA VAL A 80 -31.69 8.06 -13.40
C VAL A 80 -30.23 7.55 -13.49
N PRO A 81 -29.30 8.31 -14.12
CA PRO A 81 -27.92 7.90 -14.28
C PRO A 81 -27.21 7.53 -12.98
N GLU A 82 -27.57 8.15 -11.87
CA GLU A 82 -27.00 7.87 -10.54
C GLU A 82 -27.33 6.44 -10.07
N ASP A 83 -28.54 5.93 -10.36
CA ASP A 83 -28.92 4.55 -10.04
C ASP A 83 -28.04 3.55 -10.79
N VAL A 84 -27.73 3.85 -12.05
CA VAL A 84 -26.84 3.01 -12.86
C VAL A 84 -25.41 3.06 -12.34
N THR A 85 -24.92 4.22 -11.93
CA THR A 85 -23.61 4.38 -11.33
C THR A 85 -23.47 3.53 -10.07
N ALA A 86 -24.48 3.54 -9.20
CA ALA A 86 -24.52 2.71 -8.00
C ALA A 86 -24.45 1.21 -8.34
N LEU A 87 -25.17 0.76 -9.38
CA LEU A 87 -25.11 -0.63 -9.84
C LEU A 87 -23.73 -1.02 -10.38
N LEU A 88 -23.08 -0.12 -11.14
CA LEU A 88 -21.75 -0.37 -11.69
C LEU A 88 -20.68 -0.45 -10.59
N GLN A 89 -20.78 0.34 -9.53
CA GLN A 89 -19.85 0.30 -8.39
C GLN A 89 -19.82 -1.06 -7.68
N VAL A 90 -20.88 -1.87 -7.78
CA VAL A 90 -20.90 -3.23 -7.22
C VAL A 90 -19.81 -4.12 -7.87
N LEU A 91 -19.45 -3.87 -9.13
CA LEU A 91 -18.43 -4.65 -9.82
C LEU A 91 -17.04 -4.48 -9.18
N ASP A 92 -16.77 -3.32 -8.60
CA ASP A 92 -15.49 -3.04 -7.93
C ASP A 92 -15.37 -3.74 -6.56
N ARG A 93 -16.48 -4.31 -6.06
CA ARG A 93 -16.55 -5.02 -4.77
C ARG A 93 -16.45 -6.55 -4.89
N LEU A 94 -16.14 -7.04 -6.08
CA LEU A 94 -15.92 -8.47 -6.29
C LEU A 94 -14.74 -8.94 -5.43
N PRO A 95 -14.89 -9.93 -4.50
CA PRO A 95 -13.78 -10.46 -3.74
C PRO A 95 -12.64 -10.94 -4.64
N LEU A 96 -11.41 -10.85 -4.14
CA LEU A 96 -10.29 -11.52 -4.81
C LEU A 96 -10.55 -13.01 -4.88
N THR A 97 -10.09 -13.64 -5.94
CA THR A 97 -10.16 -15.09 -6.12
C THR A 97 -8.92 -15.77 -5.58
N ASP A 98 -9.03 -17.04 -5.20
CA ASP A 98 -7.88 -17.85 -4.79
C ASP A 98 -6.78 -17.85 -5.87
N TRP A 99 -7.16 -17.75 -7.13
CA TRP A 99 -6.19 -17.64 -8.22
C TRP A 99 -5.41 -16.33 -8.21
N GLU A 100 -6.08 -15.19 -8.04
CA GLU A 100 -5.41 -13.89 -7.94
C GLU A 100 -4.42 -13.89 -6.78
N ILE A 101 -4.80 -14.48 -5.63
CA ILE A 101 -3.91 -14.61 -4.46
C ILE A 101 -2.72 -15.53 -4.76
N THR A 102 -2.96 -16.68 -5.40
CA THR A 102 -1.88 -17.59 -5.80
C THR A 102 -0.88 -16.90 -6.72
N ARG A 103 -1.37 -16.09 -7.68
CA ARG A 103 -0.49 -15.33 -8.59
C ARG A 103 0.35 -14.29 -7.87
N VAL A 104 -0.21 -13.62 -6.86
CA VAL A 104 0.57 -12.70 -6.01
C VAL A 104 1.61 -13.46 -5.20
N ALA A 105 1.24 -14.58 -4.59
CA ALA A 105 2.15 -15.42 -3.81
C ALA A 105 3.30 -16.01 -4.67
N GLU A 106 3.05 -16.32 -5.94
CA GLU A 106 4.10 -16.74 -6.88
C GLU A 106 5.13 -15.65 -7.16
N GLN A 107 4.76 -14.39 -7.00
CA GLN A 107 5.67 -13.24 -7.13
C GLN A 107 6.37 -12.88 -5.81
N MET A 108 6.12 -13.66 -4.76
CA MET A 108 6.67 -13.49 -3.42
C MET A 108 7.36 -14.77 -2.94
N PRO A 109 8.39 -15.24 -3.69
CA PRO A 109 9.04 -16.53 -3.43
C PRO A 109 9.85 -16.54 -2.13
N ILE A 110 10.36 -15.38 -1.65
CA ILE A 110 11.17 -15.31 -0.43
C ILE A 110 10.28 -15.57 0.80
N THR A 111 9.15 -14.88 0.90
CA THR A 111 8.17 -15.09 1.98
C THR A 111 7.69 -16.55 2.01
N ARG A 112 7.45 -17.16 0.85
CA ARG A 112 7.03 -18.56 0.76
C ARG A 112 8.15 -19.52 1.19
N THR A 113 9.38 -19.36 0.66
CA THR A 113 10.53 -20.20 1.02
C THR A 113 10.80 -20.14 2.52
N LEU A 114 10.66 -18.94 3.09
CA LEU A 114 10.83 -18.76 4.53
C LEU A 114 9.72 -19.45 5.33
N ALA A 115 8.47 -19.34 4.91
CA ALA A 115 7.37 -20.04 5.56
C ALA A 115 7.57 -21.57 5.54
N ASP A 116 8.02 -22.12 4.42
CA ASP A 116 8.39 -23.55 4.29
C ASP A 116 9.54 -23.92 5.25
N HIS A 117 10.52 -23.03 5.41
CA HIS A 117 11.66 -23.23 6.31
C HIS A 117 11.26 -23.21 7.80
N LEU A 118 10.36 -22.29 8.19
CA LEU A 118 9.90 -22.14 9.58
C LEU A 118 9.09 -23.35 10.06
N GLY A 119 8.35 -23.98 9.16
CA GLY A 119 7.55 -25.17 9.49
C GLY A 119 6.19 -24.85 10.10
N PRO A 120 5.36 -25.90 10.39
CA PRO A 120 3.93 -25.74 10.58
C PRO A 120 3.49 -25.25 11.96
N ASP A 121 4.36 -25.26 12.98
CA ASP A 121 3.95 -25.04 14.37
C ASP A 121 4.42 -23.72 14.97
N VAL A 122 5.11 -22.87 14.19
CA VAL A 122 5.75 -21.64 14.71
C VAL A 122 4.74 -20.70 15.35
N PHE A 123 3.56 -20.54 14.75
CA PHE A 123 2.49 -19.66 15.25
C PHE A 123 1.34 -20.43 15.91
N ALA A 124 1.51 -21.74 16.11
CA ALA A 124 0.46 -22.56 16.73
C ALA A 124 0.16 -22.08 18.15
N GLY A 125 -1.13 -21.94 18.48
CA GLY A 125 -1.58 -21.47 19.80
C GLY A 125 -1.43 -19.95 20.01
N LEU A 126 -1.03 -19.18 19.00
CA LEU A 126 -1.03 -17.73 19.03
C LEU A 126 -2.26 -17.17 18.30
N SER A 127 -2.73 -16.02 18.76
CA SER A 127 -3.62 -15.16 17.99
C SER A 127 -2.81 -14.06 17.29
N LEU A 128 -3.26 -13.62 16.12
CA LEU A 128 -2.58 -12.59 15.34
C LEU A 128 -3.40 -11.30 15.30
N LEU A 129 -2.77 -10.19 15.61
CA LEU A 129 -3.35 -8.87 15.50
C LEU A 129 -2.51 -8.04 14.53
N CYS A 130 -3.08 -7.77 13.35
CA CYS A 130 -2.37 -7.15 12.25
C CYS A 130 -2.93 -5.75 11.97
N ALA A 131 -2.10 -4.73 11.98
CA ALA A 131 -2.43 -3.41 11.48
C ALA A 131 -1.56 -3.12 10.25
N ILE A 132 -1.96 -3.64 9.11
CA ILE A 132 -1.20 -3.61 7.85
C ILE A 132 -2.10 -3.08 6.74
N HIS A 133 -1.51 -2.64 5.62
CA HIS A 133 -2.25 -2.15 4.47
C HIS A 133 -3.12 -3.22 3.80
N HIS A 134 -4.37 -2.89 3.48
CA HIS A 134 -5.33 -3.79 2.82
C HIS A 134 -5.07 -3.86 1.31
N MET A 135 -3.93 -4.45 0.95
CA MET A 135 -3.47 -4.64 -0.42
C MET A 135 -3.37 -6.13 -0.76
N ARG A 136 -3.22 -6.47 -2.05
CA ARG A 136 -3.18 -7.88 -2.48
C ARG A 136 -1.97 -8.63 -1.92
N ASP A 137 -0.83 -7.97 -1.84
CA ASP A 137 0.41 -8.51 -1.30
C ASP A 137 0.25 -9.00 0.15
N PHE A 138 -0.45 -8.25 0.99
CA PHE A 138 -0.76 -8.68 2.36
C PHE A 138 -1.55 -9.99 2.41
N THR A 139 -2.45 -10.23 1.45
CA THR A 139 -3.17 -11.53 1.40
C THR A 139 -2.23 -12.70 1.17
N ALA A 140 -1.18 -12.51 0.38
CA ALA A 140 -0.13 -13.53 0.16
C ALA A 140 0.70 -13.77 1.43
N MET A 141 1.09 -12.69 2.14
CA MET A 141 1.77 -12.80 3.44
C MET A 141 0.91 -13.59 4.43
N LEU A 142 -0.37 -13.22 4.60
CA LEU A 142 -1.26 -13.92 5.53
C LEU A 142 -1.45 -15.40 5.14
N SER A 143 -1.53 -15.68 3.83
CA SER A 143 -1.59 -17.06 3.33
C SER A 143 -0.32 -17.86 3.66
N ALA A 144 0.84 -17.21 3.74
CA ALA A 144 2.09 -17.86 4.15
C ALA A 144 2.16 -18.13 5.66
N LEU A 145 1.49 -17.32 6.50
CA LEU A 145 1.41 -17.55 7.95
C LEU A 145 0.55 -18.76 8.32
N ILE A 146 -0.50 -19.04 7.55
CA ILE A 146 -1.42 -20.17 7.82
C ILE A 146 -0.71 -21.52 7.85
N PRO A 147 0.12 -21.91 6.84
CA PRO A 147 0.89 -23.15 6.92
C PRO A 147 1.87 -23.19 8.10
N CYS A 148 2.27 -22.06 8.65
CA CYS A 148 3.12 -21.94 9.82
C CYS A 148 2.36 -22.03 11.15
N GLY A 149 1.07 -22.39 11.14
CA GLY A 149 0.26 -22.60 12.34
C GLY A 149 -0.61 -21.42 12.76
N ALA A 150 -0.65 -20.33 12.00
CA ALA A 150 -1.54 -19.20 12.27
C ALA A 150 -3.01 -19.60 12.05
N ASP A 151 -3.87 -19.32 13.03
CA ASP A 151 -5.32 -19.57 12.95
C ASP A 151 -6.06 -18.32 12.43
N PRO A 152 -6.66 -18.37 11.23
CA PRO A 152 -7.45 -17.25 10.73
C PRO A 152 -8.61 -16.84 11.64
N ALA A 153 -9.22 -17.80 12.36
CA ALA A 153 -10.33 -17.50 13.29
C ALA A 153 -9.86 -16.68 14.51
N LEU A 154 -8.58 -16.80 14.88
CA LEU A 154 -7.92 -16.01 15.92
C LEU A 154 -7.11 -14.83 15.34
N THR A 155 -7.32 -14.50 14.07
CA THR A 155 -6.66 -13.37 13.42
C THR A 155 -7.60 -12.18 13.30
N THR A 156 -7.13 -11.00 13.70
CA THR A 156 -7.82 -9.72 13.51
C THR A 156 -6.94 -8.75 12.73
N ILE A 157 -7.56 -8.07 11.78
CA ILE A 157 -6.92 -7.04 10.96
C ILE A 157 -7.54 -5.69 11.31
N ILE A 158 -6.70 -4.74 11.71
CA ILE A 158 -7.09 -3.34 11.94
C ILE A 158 -6.89 -2.58 10.64
N ASP A 159 -7.96 -2.02 10.11
CA ASP A 159 -7.88 -1.12 8.96
C ASP A 159 -7.20 0.20 9.37
N LYS A 160 -6.33 0.69 8.52
CA LYS A 160 -5.60 1.96 8.71
C LYS A 160 -6.41 3.18 8.22
N GLY A 161 -7.54 2.96 7.54
CA GLY A 161 -8.42 4.02 7.04
C GLY A 161 -7.87 4.74 5.79
N TYR A 162 -7.05 4.08 4.98
CA TYR A 162 -6.56 4.62 3.73
C TYR A 162 -7.47 4.24 2.55
N PRO A 163 -7.54 5.07 1.50
CA PRO A 163 -8.41 4.83 0.35
C PRO A 163 -7.78 3.85 -0.65
N TYR A 164 -7.59 2.58 -0.24
CA TYR A 164 -7.06 1.55 -1.14
C TYR A 164 -8.04 1.24 -2.26
N ARG A 165 -7.54 1.22 -3.50
CA ARG A 165 -8.36 0.96 -4.67
C ARG A 165 -9.03 -0.42 -4.68
N LEU A 166 -8.36 -1.44 -4.14
CA LEU A 166 -8.85 -2.81 -4.12
C LEU A 166 -9.36 -3.27 -2.75
N ARG A 167 -9.55 -2.33 -1.80
CA ARG A 167 -9.93 -2.63 -0.42
C ARG A 167 -11.09 -3.61 -0.32
N ASP A 168 -12.23 -3.28 -0.93
CA ASP A 168 -13.44 -4.10 -0.84
C ASP A 168 -13.22 -5.52 -1.37
N ARG A 169 -12.35 -5.69 -2.37
CA ARG A 169 -11.99 -6.98 -2.94
C ARG A 169 -11.09 -7.79 -2.00
N VAL A 170 -10.10 -7.13 -1.41
CA VAL A 170 -9.18 -7.70 -0.40
C VAL A 170 -9.96 -8.12 0.84
N ASP A 171 -10.75 -7.20 1.40
CA ASP A 171 -11.56 -7.45 2.58
C ASP A 171 -12.59 -8.56 2.35
N GLY A 172 -13.18 -8.61 1.17
CA GLY A 172 -14.12 -9.66 0.77
C GLY A 172 -13.47 -11.04 0.81
N TRP A 173 -12.25 -11.20 0.30
CA TRP A 173 -11.50 -12.45 0.38
C TRP A 173 -11.10 -12.79 1.82
N LEU A 174 -10.55 -11.83 2.55
CA LEU A 174 -10.12 -12.01 3.94
C LEU A 174 -11.29 -12.49 4.85
N ARG A 175 -12.45 -11.82 4.75
CA ARG A 175 -13.62 -12.16 5.58
C ARG A 175 -14.28 -13.48 5.16
N HIS A 176 -14.50 -13.65 3.85
CA HIS A 176 -15.36 -14.74 3.38
C HIS A 176 -14.58 -16.03 3.08
N ARG A 177 -13.31 -15.92 2.72
CA ARG A 177 -12.48 -17.08 2.39
C ARG A 177 -11.63 -17.54 3.56
N LEU A 178 -10.99 -16.62 4.29
CA LEU A 178 -10.18 -16.96 5.46
C LEU A 178 -10.96 -16.93 6.77
N GLY A 179 -12.00 -16.11 6.87
CA GLY A 179 -12.77 -15.98 8.11
C GLY A 179 -12.14 -15.06 9.15
N VAL A 180 -11.20 -14.21 8.76
CA VAL A 180 -10.56 -13.26 9.67
C VAL A 180 -11.50 -12.12 10.06
N THR A 181 -11.32 -11.56 11.25
CA THR A 181 -12.05 -10.38 11.70
C THR A 181 -11.36 -9.12 11.16
N ILE A 182 -12.12 -8.18 10.57
CA ILE A 182 -11.61 -6.88 10.15
C ILE A 182 -12.32 -5.80 10.97
N VAL A 183 -11.54 -4.88 11.55
CA VAL A 183 -12.00 -3.77 12.38
C VAL A 183 -11.65 -2.46 11.70
N ASP A 184 -12.63 -1.58 11.54
CA ASP A 184 -12.42 -0.27 10.94
C ASP A 184 -11.63 0.66 11.87
N TYR A 185 -10.85 1.57 11.30
CA TYR A 185 -9.95 2.47 12.04
C TYR A 185 -10.58 3.22 13.21
N PRO A 186 -11.79 3.81 13.09
CA PRO A 186 -12.42 4.50 14.23
C PRO A 186 -12.72 3.59 15.41
N GLN A 187 -13.01 2.31 15.18
CA GLN A 187 -13.34 1.30 16.19
C GLN A 187 -12.11 0.50 16.68
N ARG A 188 -10.88 0.90 16.30
CA ARG A 188 -9.68 0.10 16.57
C ARG A 188 -9.45 -0.22 18.05
N ALA A 189 -9.72 0.72 18.96
CA ALA A 189 -9.50 0.49 20.39
C ALA A 189 -10.42 -0.63 20.92
N ASP A 190 -11.72 -0.55 20.60
CA ASP A 190 -12.69 -1.58 20.99
C ASP A 190 -12.40 -2.90 20.27
N GLY A 191 -11.99 -2.84 19.01
CA GLY A 191 -11.61 -4.00 18.23
C GLY A 191 -10.38 -4.72 18.77
N ILE A 192 -9.39 -4.00 19.26
CA ILE A 192 -8.21 -4.56 19.94
C ILE A 192 -8.65 -5.24 21.24
N ALA A 193 -9.47 -4.59 22.06
CA ALA A 193 -9.99 -5.19 23.29
C ALA A 193 -10.76 -6.50 23.01
N ALA A 194 -11.67 -6.47 22.04
CA ALA A 194 -12.44 -7.65 21.62
C ALA A 194 -11.56 -8.77 21.06
N HIS A 195 -10.46 -8.43 20.36
CA HIS A 195 -9.49 -9.42 19.92
C HIS A 195 -8.81 -10.11 21.11
N LEU A 196 -8.30 -9.33 22.06
CA LEU A 196 -7.63 -9.86 23.24
C LEU A 196 -8.59 -10.76 24.06
N ASP A 197 -9.89 -10.39 24.17
CA ASP A 197 -10.90 -11.22 24.84
C ASP A 197 -11.08 -12.56 24.14
N ARG A 198 -11.15 -12.59 22.80
CA ARG A 198 -11.24 -13.84 22.03
C ARG A 198 -9.98 -14.68 22.17
N ALA A 199 -8.80 -14.05 22.13
CA ALA A 199 -7.53 -14.73 22.32
C ALA A 199 -7.46 -15.39 23.71
N ALA A 200 -7.81 -14.65 24.77
CA ALA A 200 -7.85 -15.15 26.14
C ALA A 200 -8.84 -16.31 26.31
N ALA A 201 -10.04 -16.21 25.71
CA ALA A 201 -11.04 -17.28 25.72
C ALA A 201 -10.55 -18.57 25.02
N ALA A 202 -9.67 -18.42 24.01
CA ALA A 202 -9.03 -19.54 23.32
C ALA A 202 -7.75 -20.04 24.02
N GLY A 203 -7.33 -19.40 25.12
CA GLY A 203 -6.05 -19.69 25.78
C GLY A 203 -4.81 -19.27 24.98
N ALA A 204 -4.98 -18.38 24.00
CA ALA A 204 -3.91 -17.90 23.14
C ALA A 204 -3.36 -16.56 23.63
N ARG A 205 -2.06 -16.33 23.39
CA ARG A 205 -1.43 -15.00 23.51
C ARG A 205 -1.35 -14.34 22.14
N THR A 206 -1.29 -13.02 22.12
CA THR A 206 -1.34 -12.24 20.88
C THR A 206 0.05 -11.86 20.37
N LEU A 207 0.36 -12.20 19.13
CA LEU A 207 1.48 -11.65 18.37
C LEU A 207 0.97 -10.52 17.48
N VAL A 208 1.69 -9.40 17.45
CA VAL A 208 1.28 -8.20 16.72
C VAL A 208 2.19 -7.93 15.53
N PHE A 209 1.61 -7.75 14.35
CA PHE A 209 2.26 -7.17 13.18
C PHE A 209 1.67 -5.77 12.97
N ASP A 210 2.49 -4.74 13.20
CA ASP A 210 2.05 -3.34 13.18
C ASP A 210 2.79 -2.55 12.10
N ASP A 211 2.06 -1.75 11.37
CA ASP A 211 2.59 -0.86 10.36
C ASP A 211 2.09 0.56 10.67
N GLY A 212 2.75 1.18 11.66
CA GLY A 212 2.51 2.55 12.04
C GLY A 212 2.13 2.80 13.50
N GLY A 213 2.35 1.82 14.40
CA GLY A 213 2.04 1.97 15.81
C GLY A 213 0.54 2.17 16.07
N TYR A 214 -0.28 1.28 15.53
CA TYR A 214 -1.73 1.30 15.68
C TYR A 214 -2.22 0.43 16.84
N VAL A 215 -1.41 -0.52 17.30
CA VAL A 215 -1.82 -1.51 18.30
C VAL A 215 -1.19 -1.22 19.65
N LEU A 216 0.14 -1.38 19.79
CA LEU A 216 0.77 -1.29 21.11
C LEU A 216 0.57 0.07 21.79
N PRO A 217 0.69 1.23 21.12
CA PRO A 217 0.37 2.52 21.74
C PRO A 217 -1.07 2.58 22.26
N VAL A 218 -2.05 2.07 21.53
CA VAL A 218 -3.46 2.05 21.98
C VAL A 218 -3.61 1.16 23.22
N VAL A 219 -2.95 0.01 23.27
CA VAL A 219 -2.96 -0.86 24.46
C VAL A 219 -2.34 -0.16 25.65
N LEU A 220 -1.18 0.48 25.49
CA LEU A 220 -0.49 1.18 26.58
C LEU A 220 -1.27 2.38 27.13
N ASP A 221 -1.94 3.12 26.25
CA ASP A 221 -2.70 4.31 26.63
C ASP A 221 -4.09 3.96 27.19
N THR A 222 -4.74 2.92 26.68
CA THR A 222 -6.14 2.63 26.99
C THR A 222 -6.32 1.40 27.90
N TYR A 223 -5.48 0.38 27.73
CA TYR A 223 -5.59 -0.93 28.41
C TYR A 223 -4.23 -1.43 28.91
N PRO A 224 -3.44 -0.63 29.68
CA PRO A 224 -2.05 -0.94 30.01
C PRO A 224 -1.89 -2.28 30.73
N GLN A 225 -2.88 -2.70 31.52
CA GLN A 225 -2.89 -4.00 32.22
C GLN A 225 -2.93 -5.20 31.28
N ARG A 226 -3.36 -5.02 30.02
CA ARG A 226 -3.48 -6.07 29.01
C ARG A 226 -2.19 -6.26 28.18
N ALA A 227 -1.19 -5.42 28.36
CA ALA A 227 0.06 -5.54 27.62
C ALA A 227 0.72 -6.92 27.80
N SER A 228 0.56 -7.56 28.97
CA SER A 228 1.08 -8.91 29.24
C SER A 228 0.44 -10.02 28.39
N GLU A 229 -0.70 -9.76 27.77
CA GLU A 229 -1.37 -10.70 26.85
C GLU A 229 -0.70 -10.72 25.48
N ILE A 230 0.16 -9.73 25.19
CA ILE A 230 0.92 -9.61 23.95
C ILE A 230 2.27 -10.33 24.11
N VAL A 231 2.61 -11.18 23.13
CA VAL A 231 3.91 -11.88 23.08
C VAL A 231 5.00 -10.91 22.67
N GLY A 232 4.73 -10.08 21.67
CA GLY A 232 5.63 -9.08 21.12
C GLY A 232 5.03 -8.40 19.90
N VAL A 233 5.75 -7.41 19.38
CA VAL A 233 5.33 -6.61 18.23
C VAL A 233 6.43 -6.61 17.17
N VAL A 234 6.05 -6.79 15.91
CA VAL A 234 6.91 -6.50 14.76
C VAL A 234 6.40 -5.22 14.10
N GLU A 235 7.17 -4.16 14.17
CA GLU A 235 6.83 -2.83 13.64
C GLU A 235 7.50 -2.60 12.28
N GLN A 236 6.68 -2.26 11.28
CA GLN A 236 7.15 -2.08 9.90
C GLN A 236 7.62 -0.65 9.59
N THR A 237 7.17 0.37 10.33
CA THR A 237 7.37 1.76 9.92
C THR A 237 8.08 2.63 10.95
N MET A 238 8.81 3.65 10.45
CA MET A 238 9.38 4.68 11.32
C MET A 238 8.31 5.45 12.12
N SER A 239 7.10 5.60 11.57
CA SER A 239 5.97 6.24 12.28
C SER A 239 5.61 5.48 13.56
N GLY A 240 5.59 4.14 13.50
CA GLY A 240 5.36 3.32 14.68
C GLY A 240 6.52 3.35 15.65
N VAL A 241 7.76 3.22 15.17
CA VAL A 241 8.97 3.34 16.01
C VAL A 241 8.96 4.66 16.79
N TRP A 242 8.68 5.79 16.14
CA TRP A 242 8.64 7.08 16.82
C TRP A 242 7.55 7.18 17.89
N LYS A 243 6.38 6.57 17.68
CA LYS A 243 5.34 6.51 18.71
C LYS A 243 5.79 5.65 19.89
N LEU A 244 6.42 4.51 19.63
CA LEU A 244 6.93 3.62 20.67
C LEU A 244 8.07 4.24 21.48
N GLN A 245 8.92 5.03 20.86
CA GLN A 245 9.99 5.79 21.54
C GLN A 245 9.46 6.86 22.52
N CYS A 246 8.18 7.24 22.45
CA CYS A 246 7.58 8.15 23.42
C CYS A 246 7.34 7.49 24.79
N TYR A 247 7.38 6.15 24.88
CA TYR A 247 7.21 5.43 26.13
C TYR A 247 8.58 5.19 26.80
N PRO A 248 8.69 5.39 28.12
CA PRO A 248 9.95 5.26 28.84
C PRO A 248 10.45 3.80 28.87
N GLN A 249 9.53 2.85 28.78
CA GLN A 249 9.80 1.42 28.74
C GLN A 249 8.67 0.71 27.98
N LEU A 250 9.03 -0.25 27.14
CA LEU A 250 8.09 -1.13 26.48
C LEU A 250 7.94 -2.42 27.28
N PRO A 251 6.70 -2.79 27.66
CA PRO A 251 6.46 -3.98 28.48
C PRO A 251 6.60 -5.30 27.72
N VAL A 252 6.71 -5.23 26.40
CA VAL A 252 6.85 -6.38 25.50
C VAL A 252 8.01 -6.15 24.53
N PRO A 253 8.65 -7.21 24.03
CA PRO A 253 9.69 -7.06 23.01
C PRO A 253 9.11 -6.52 21.71
N VAL A 254 9.90 -5.65 21.05
CA VAL A 254 9.53 -5.07 19.75
C VAL A 254 10.69 -5.25 18.78
N PHE A 255 10.40 -5.82 17.60
CA PHE A 255 11.29 -5.82 16.45
C PHE A 255 10.91 -4.70 15.49
N SER A 256 11.91 -3.99 14.94
CA SER A 256 11.72 -3.00 13.87
C SER A 256 12.25 -3.53 12.55
N VAL A 257 11.39 -3.54 11.54
CA VAL A 257 11.76 -3.69 10.15
C VAL A 257 12.13 -2.34 9.53
N ALA A 258 11.47 -1.26 9.99
CA ALA A 258 11.63 0.10 9.47
C ALA A 258 13.05 0.66 9.54
N GLU A 259 13.84 0.24 10.52
CA GLU A 259 15.24 0.69 10.68
C GLU A 259 16.22 -0.24 9.97
N SER A 260 15.73 -1.33 9.37
CA SER A 260 16.53 -2.26 8.59
C SER A 260 17.25 -1.54 7.43
N ALA A 261 18.52 -1.82 7.27
CA ALA A 261 19.31 -1.34 6.15
C ALA A 261 18.79 -1.91 4.83
N LEU A 262 18.29 -3.15 4.88
CA LEU A 262 17.72 -3.84 3.72
C LEU A 262 16.42 -3.19 3.26
N GLU A 263 15.49 -2.93 4.16
CA GLU A 263 14.22 -2.25 3.85
C GLU A 263 14.49 -0.87 3.22
N ALA A 264 15.39 -0.10 3.83
CA ALA A 264 15.76 1.22 3.32
C ALA A 264 16.35 1.19 1.91
N ALA A 265 17.11 0.16 1.58
CA ALA A 265 17.74 0.01 0.27
C ALA A 265 16.76 -0.48 -0.80
N VAL A 266 15.87 -1.41 -0.43
CA VAL A 266 15.01 -2.11 -1.38
C VAL A 266 13.67 -1.38 -1.56
N GLU A 267 12.99 -0.96 -0.49
CA GLU A 267 11.63 -0.41 -0.55
C GLU A 267 11.59 1.08 -0.89
N ALA A 268 12.41 1.90 -0.24
CA ALA A 268 12.30 3.36 -0.33
C ALA A 268 12.35 3.94 -1.77
N PRO A 269 13.19 3.44 -2.71
CA PRO A 269 13.17 3.91 -4.09
C PRO A 269 11.84 3.65 -4.79
N HIS A 270 11.20 2.52 -4.52
CA HIS A 270 9.95 2.10 -5.15
C HIS A 270 8.75 2.85 -4.58
N VAL A 271 8.71 3.11 -3.26
CA VAL A 271 7.68 3.95 -2.64
C VAL A 271 7.71 5.35 -3.21
N ALA A 272 8.90 5.96 -3.33
CA ALA A 272 9.04 7.29 -3.94
C ALA A 272 8.59 7.30 -5.41
N ALA A 273 8.97 6.28 -6.18
CA ALA A 273 8.54 6.16 -7.57
C ALA A 273 7.01 5.98 -7.69
N ALA A 274 6.41 5.13 -6.86
CA ALA A 274 4.97 4.92 -6.85
C ALA A 274 4.20 6.21 -6.50
N ALA A 275 4.68 6.96 -5.50
CA ALA A 275 4.10 8.24 -5.13
C ALA A 275 4.15 9.27 -6.27
N LEU A 276 5.31 9.42 -6.90
CA LEU A 276 5.46 10.36 -8.02
C LEU A 276 4.63 9.96 -9.24
N ASN A 277 4.60 8.67 -9.58
CA ASN A 277 3.75 8.17 -10.66
C ASN A 277 2.26 8.45 -10.38
N SER A 278 1.82 8.26 -9.12
CA SER A 278 0.46 8.59 -8.70
C SER A 278 0.12 10.07 -8.91
N VAL A 279 1.04 10.97 -8.59
CA VAL A 279 0.86 12.42 -8.83
C VAL A 279 0.75 12.71 -10.32
N ILE A 280 1.67 12.17 -11.12
CA ILE A 280 1.73 12.44 -12.56
C ILE A 280 0.49 11.92 -13.29
N GLU A 281 0.04 10.71 -12.95
CA GLU A 281 -1.18 10.13 -13.55
C GLU A 281 -2.45 10.92 -13.23
N ARG A 282 -2.48 11.62 -12.08
CA ARG A 282 -3.62 12.45 -11.68
C ARG A 282 -3.60 13.84 -12.32
N LEU A 283 -2.46 14.28 -12.81
CA LEU A 283 -2.21 15.59 -13.40
C LEU A 283 -1.60 15.44 -14.81
N PRO A 284 -2.30 14.75 -15.74
CA PRO A 284 -1.74 14.38 -17.05
C PRO A 284 -1.46 15.58 -17.95
N ASP A 285 -2.13 16.71 -17.73
CA ASP A 285 -1.99 17.93 -18.53
C ASP A 285 -0.85 18.84 -18.06
N GLU A 286 -0.21 18.50 -16.94
CA GLU A 286 0.88 19.31 -16.41
C GLU A 286 2.22 19.03 -17.12
N THR A 287 2.98 20.10 -17.32
CA THR A 287 4.34 20.01 -17.83
C THR A 287 5.32 20.12 -16.68
N TRP A 288 6.06 19.06 -16.40
CA TRP A 288 6.95 18.96 -15.23
C TRP A 288 8.35 19.49 -15.48
N ALA A 289 8.90 19.24 -16.68
CA ALA A 289 10.27 19.61 -17.01
C ALA A 289 10.54 21.11 -16.87
N GLY A 290 11.61 21.46 -16.15
CA GLY A 290 12.01 22.84 -15.86
C GLY A 290 11.17 23.54 -14.78
N ARG A 291 10.07 22.93 -14.30
CA ARG A 291 9.22 23.51 -13.24
C ARG A 291 9.88 23.33 -11.87
N PRO A 292 9.63 24.25 -10.93
CA PRO A 292 10.17 24.14 -9.58
C PRO A 292 9.41 23.11 -8.74
N ALA A 293 10.15 22.27 -8.01
CA ALA A 293 9.61 21.36 -7.00
C ALA A 293 10.32 21.56 -5.66
N LEU A 294 9.62 21.30 -4.57
CA LEU A 294 10.16 21.35 -3.22
C LEU A 294 9.92 20.00 -2.54
N VAL A 295 10.96 19.43 -1.96
CA VAL A 295 10.87 18.21 -1.14
C VAL A 295 11.04 18.60 0.32
N LEU A 296 10.09 18.21 1.15
CA LEU A 296 10.07 18.42 2.60
C LEU A 296 10.56 17.15 3.28
N GLY A 297 11.70 17.22 3.97
CA GLY A 297 12.41 16.07 4.51
C GLY A 297 13.35 15.41 3.48
N TYR A 298 14.62 15.22 3.85
CA TYR A 298 15.62 14.57 3.00
C TYR A 298 16.13 13.26 3.63
N GLY A 299 15.23 12.56 4.28
CA GLY A 299 15.42 11.19 4.75
C GLY A 299 15.41 10.17 3.60
N ARG A 300 15.17 8.89 3.92
CA ARG A 300 15.18 7.80 2.95
C ARG A 300 14.26 8.05 1.75
N LEU A 301 12.98 8.37 1.97
CA LEU A 301 12.00 8.63 0.90
C LEU A 301 12.25 9.95 0.18
N GLY A 302 12.45 11.05 0.94
CA GLY A 302 12.63 12.37 0.34
C GLY A 302 13.87 12.46 -0.55
N ARG A 303 14.95 11.78 -0.18
CA ARG A 303 16.17 11.69 -1.02
C ARG A 303 15.88 11.00 -2.36
N GLN A 304 15.11 9.92 -2.36
CA GLN A 304 14.73 9.24 -3.59
C GLN A 304 13.79 10.09 -4.44
N ALA A 305 12.78 10.71 -3.82
CA ALA A 305 11.87 11.60 -4.52
C ALA A 305 12.60 12.79 -5.17
N ALA A 306 13.50 13.45 -4.44
CA ALA A 306 14.29 14.57 -4.96
C ALA A 306 15.10 14.16 -6.18
N ARG A 307 15.75 12.98 -6.15
CA ARG A 307 16.50 12.43 -7.27
C ARG A 307 15.59 12.12 -8.47
N LEU A 308 14.47 11.45 -8.26
CA LEU A 308 13.52 11.14 -9.33
C LEU A 308 12.95 12.41 -9.97
N LEU A 309 12.57 13.41 -9.18
CA LEU A 309 12.08 14.69 -9.68
C LEU A 309 13.12 15.39 -10.54
N ARG A 310 14.39 15.40 -10.13
CA ARG A 310 15.49 16.03 -10.89
C ARG A 310 15.88 15.21 -12.12
N ASP A 311 16.15 13.92 -11.94
CA ASP A 311 16.86 13.11 -12.93
C ASP A 311 15.90 12.50 -13.98
N VAL A 312 14.68 12.14 -13.57
CA VAL A 312 13.65 11.57 -14.44
C VAL A 312 12.70 12.64 -14.96
N HIS A 313 12.11 13.44 -14.05
CA HIS A 313 11.11 14.44 -14.43
C HIS A 313 11.70 15.79 -14.80
N ARG A 314 13.03 15.95 -14.71
CA ARG A 314 13.77 17.17 -15.11
C ARG A 314 13.29 18.44 -14.43
N MET A 315 12.77 18.34 -13.21
CA MET A 315 12.35 19.49 -12.42
C MET A 315 13.53 20.20 -11.76
N ARG A 316 13.34 21.46 -11.42
CA ARG A 316 14.27 22.23 -10.58
C ARG A 316 13.91 21.97 -9.12
N VAL A 317 14.69 21.15 -8.43
CA VAL A 317 14.36 20.68 -7.10
C VAL A 317 15.09 21.48 -6.03
N ALA A 318 14.33 21.95 -5.04
CA ALA A 318 14.84 22.44 -3.76
C ALA A 318 14.46 21.45 -2.65
N VAL A 319 15.23 21.46 -1.58
CA VAL A 319 15.05 20.56 -0.42
C VAL A 319 15.03 21.40 0.86
N HIS A 320 14.11 21.05 1.75
CA HIS A 320 14.11 21.53 3.13
C HIS A 320 14.14 20.35 4.09
N ASP A 321 14.93 20.47 5.14
CA ASP A 321 14.95 19.55 6.28
C ASP A 321 15.21 20.33 7.57
N ARG A 322 14.72 19.82 8.69
CA ARG A 322 14.95 20.45 10.00
C ARG A 322 16.39 20.28 10.47
N GLU A 323 17.01 19.15 10.09
CA GLU A 323 18.35 18.78 10.52
C GLU A 323 19.41 19.41 9.62
N PRO A 324 20.28 20.31 10.13
CA PRO A 324 21.28 20.98 9.32
C PRO A 324 22.26 20.02 8.61
N ALA A 325 22.62 18.92 9.25
CA ALA A 325 23.51 17.91 8.67
C ALA A 325 22.89 17.24 7.43
N VAL A 326 21.57 17.04 7.45
CA VAL A 326 20.80 16.48 6.34
C VAL A 326 20.74 17.47 5.18
N LEU A 327 20.59 18.77 5.45
CA LEU A 327 20.65 19.83 4.42
C LEU A 327 22.05 19.91 3.76
N VAL A 328 23.12 19.74 4.54
CA VAL A 328 24.48 19.65 3.95
C VAL A 328 24.57 18.46 3.00
N THR A 329 24.01 17.31 3.36
CA THR A 329 23.97 16.14 2.48
C THR A 329 23.19 16.43 1.19
N ALA A 330 22.03 17.08 1.30
CA ALA A 330 21.24 17.46 0.13
C ALA A 330 22.00 18.44 -0.79
N GLN A 331 22.73 19.38 -0.21
CA GLN A 331 23.57 20.33 -0.96
C GLN A 331 24.72 19.62 -1.69
N VAL A 332 25.38 18.67 -1.04
CA VAL A 332 26.44 17.83 -1.65
C VAL A 332 25.87 16.99 -2.80
N ASP A 333 24.65 16.48 -2.66
CA ASP A 333 23.92 15.77 -3.73
C ASP A 333 23.47 16.71 -4.90
N GLY A 334 23.78 18.02 -4.80
CA GLY A 334 23.54 19.01 -5.85
C GLY A 334 22.15 19.66 -5.85
N PHE A 335 21.42 19.61 -4.73
CA PHE A 335 20.13 20.27 -4.60
C PHE A 335 20.26 21.68 -4.02
N ALA A 336 19.35 22.58 -4.43
CA ALA A 336 19.15 23.83 -3.71
C ALA A 336 18.57 23.53 -2.33
N VAL A 337 19.06 24.21 -1.29
CA VAL A 337 18.60 24.00 0.09
C VAL A 337 18.25 25.30 0.78
N GLY A 338 17.33 25.27 1.73
CA GLY A 338 16.97 26.41 2.55
C GLY A 338 16.64 25.98 3.98
N ARG A 339 17.20 26.69 4.97
CA ARG A 339 16.90 26.49 6.39
C ARG A 339 15.56 27.09 6.80
N ASP A 340 15.26 28.28 6.28
CA ASP A 340 13.98 28.95 6.47
C ASP A 340 13.03 28.55 5.35
N LEU A 341 11.98 27.82 5.73
CA LEU A 341 11.05 27.23 4.77
C LEU A 341 10.17 28.29 4.10
N SER A 342 9.75 29.34 4.81
CA SER A 342 8.96 30.43 4.25
C SER A 342 9.73 31.19 3.16
N THR A 343 10.98 31.50 3.43
CA THR A 343 11.88 32.13 2.46
C THR A 343 12.09 31.21 1.25
N LEU A 344 12.28 29.90 1.48
CA LEU A 344 12.49 28.94 0.40
C LEU A 344 11.25 28.83 -0.50
N ILE A 345 10.05 28.71 0.07
CA ILE A 345 8.77 28.68 -0.67
C ILE A 345 8.61 29.93 -1.53
N SER A 346 8.81 31.12 -0.93
CA SER A 346 8.64 32.40 -1.61
C SER A 346 9.63 32.60 -2.77
N ALA A 347 10.90 32.21 -2.56
CA ALA A 347 11.96 32.35 -3.57
C ALA A 347 11.88 31.30 -4.67
N HIS A 348 11.64 30.05 -4.31
CA HIS A 348 11.62 28.91 -5.25
C HIS A 348 10.32 28.79 -6.03
N ARG A 349 9.18 29.23 -5.43
CA ARG A 349 7.83 29.21 -6.01
C ARG A 349 7.45 27.83 -6.56
N PRO A 350 7.44 26.79 -5.72
CA PRO A 350 7.25 25.41 -6.17
C PRO A 350 5.88 25.21 -6.80
N LEU A 351 5.84 24.55 -7.97
CA LEU A 351 4.61 24.01 -8.55
C LEU A 351 4.18 22.74 -7.84
N LEU A 352 5.16 21.90 -7.43
CA LEU A 352 4.92 20.64 -6.75
C LEU A 352 5.69 20.58 -5.43
N ILE A 353 4.99 20.21 -4.37
CA ILE A 353 5.59 19.94 -3.05
C ILE A 353 5.38 18.49 -2.71
N ILE A 354 6.46 17.78 -2.40
CA ILE A 354 6.42 16.40 -1.91
C ILE A 354 6.76 16.36 -0.44
N GLY A 355 5.82 15.90 0.37
CA GLY A 355 5.99 15.66 1.81
C GLY A 355 6.65 14.32 2.07
N GLY A 356 7.81 14.33 2.68
CA GLY A 356 8.62 13.18 3.04
C GLY A 356 9.22 13.26 4.45
N ALA A 357 8.75 14.19 5.29
CA ALA A 357 9.27 14.42 6.64
C ALA A 357 8.69 13.45 7.70
N GLY A 358 7.45 12.99 7.52
CA GLY A 358 6.77 12.05 8.43
C GLY A 358 6.35 12.63 9.77
N ARG A 359 6.70 13.90 10.04
CA ARG A 359 6.44 14.59 11.34
C ARG A 359 5.93 16.01 11.15
N GLY A 360 5.20 16.27 10.07
CA GLY A 360 4.74 17.59 9.69
C GLY A 360 5.78 18.38 8.90
N GLY A 361 5.53 18.56 7.61
CA GLY A 361 6.38 19.31 6.69
C GLY A 361 6.07 20.79 6.70
N LEU A 362 4.78 21.16 6.76
CA LEU A 362 4.29 22.53 6.75
C LEU A 362 3.49 22.85 8.01
N THR A 363 3.41 24.14 8.33
CA THR A 363 2.50 24.70 9.35
C THR A 363 1.47 25.62 8.69
N GLY A 364 0.42 26.01 9.43
CA GLY A 364 -0.61 26.92 8.92
C GLY A 364 -0.05 28.27 8.44
N GLU A 365 1.02 28.76 9.07
CA GLU A 365 1.65 30.04 8.75
C GLU A 365 2.37 30.04 7.40
N HIS A 366 2.87 28.88 6.96
CA HIS A 366 3.53 28.76 5.65
C HIS A 366 2.59 29.09 4.48
N ALA A 367 1.25 29.10 4.69
CA ALA A 367 0.30 29.52 3.68
C ALA A 367 0.60 30.93 3.12
N GLU A 368 1.13 31.83 3.96
CA GLU A 368 1.44 33.22 3.58
C GLU A 368 2.69 33.34 2.70
N ALA A 369 3.56 32.33 2.71
CA ALA A 369 4.78 32.30 1.90
C ALA A 369 4.52 31.93 0.42
N PHE A 370 3.35 31.38 0.09
CA PHE A 370 3.01 31.01 -1.27
C PHE A 370 2.66 32.23 -2.11
N ALA A 371 3.44 32.46 -3.15
CA ALA A 371 3.22 33.52 -4.15
C ALA A 371 2.60 33.00 -5.46
N SER A 372 2.37 31.69 -5.57
CA SER A 372 1.75 31.01 -6.71
C SER A 372 1.06 29.73 -6.22
N SER A 373 0.07 29.28 -6.98
CA SER A 373 -0.60 27.99 -6.72
C SER A 373 0.37 26.81 -6.81
N ALA A 374 0.10 25.77 -6.02
CA ALA A 374 0.94 24.59 -5.92
C ALA A 374 0.12 23.32 -5.71
N TYR A 375 0.63 22.19 -6.21
CA TYR A 375 0.17 20.85 -5.88
C TYR A 375 1.00 20.31 -4.71
N LEU A 376 0.34 19.63 -3.77
CA LEU A 376 0.98 19.05 -2.60
C LEU A 376 0.61 17.58 -2.49
N ALA A 377 1.61 16.72 -2.34
CA ALA A 377 1.41 15.28 -2.18
C ALA A 377 2.28 14.73 -1.06
N SER A 378 1.73 13.83 -0.25
CA SER A 378 2.45 13.14 0.83
C SER A 378 2.92 11.77 0.39
N MET A 379 4.10 11.35 0.87
CA MET A 379 4.64 9.99 0.76
C MET A 379 4.72 9.30 2.12
N THR A 380 4.30 9.96 3.18
CA THR A 380 4.47 9.50 4.57
C THR A 380 3.15 9.13 5.20
N SER A 381 3.22 8.37 6.28
CA SER A 381 2.04 7.84 6.97
C SER A 381 1.08 8.94 7.39
N ARG A 382 -0.21 8.72 7.15
CA ARG A 382 -1.31 9.60 7.50
C ARG A 382 -1.22 10.98 6.82
N ASP A 383 -2.02 11.91 7.31
CA ASP A 383 -2.18 13.29 6.84
C ASP A 383 -1.35 14.31 7.64
N TYR A 384 -0.20 13.88 8.18
CA TYR A 384 0.60 14.72 9.09
C TYR A 384 1.46 15.78 8.38
N GLU A 385 1.70 15.63 7.08
CA GLU A 385 2.62 16.51 6.35
C GLU A 385 2.08 17.93 6.16
N PHE A 386 0.76 18.07 6.04
CA PHE A 386 0.11 19.34 5.72
C PHE A 386 -0.93 19.72 6.75
N PRO A 387 -1.00 21.02 7.15
CA PRO A 387 -1.91 21.50 8.19
C PRO A 387 -3.32 21.80 7.62
N LEU A 388 -4.01 20.79 7.12
CA LEU A 388 -5.27 20.92 6.36
C LEU A 388 -6.34 21.69 7.13
N ALA A 389 -6.50 21.40 8.41
CA ALA A 389 -7.49 22.06 9.27
C ALA A 389 -7.21 23.57 9.45
N ASP A 390 -5.92 23.96 9.48
CA ASP A 390 -5.55 25.37 9.61
C ASP A 390 -5.69 26.10 8.28
N TRP A 391 -5.37 25.43 7.17
CA TRP A 391 -5.59 26.00 5.84
C TRP A 391 -7.06 26.15 5.51
N ALA A 392 -7.93 25.22 5.93
CA ALA A 392 -9.37 25.34 5.78
C ALA A 392 -9.94 26.60 6.49
N LYS A 393 -9.37 26.99 7.65
CA LYS A 393 -9.76 28.21 8.36
C LYS A 393 -9.26 29.50 7.68
N ARG A 394 -8.14 29.43 6.95
CA ARG A 394 -7.51 30.57 6.27
C ARG A 394 -7.98 30.75 4.83
N ALA A 395 -8.49 29.69 4.21
CA ALA A 395 -8.97 29.69 2.84
C ALA A 395 -10.27 30.50 2.71
N GLU A 396 -10.40 31.28 1.64
CA GLU A 396 -11.65 31.93 1.25
C GLU A 396 -12.72 30.91 0.84
N ARG A 397 -12.26 29.78 0.28
CA ARG A 397 -13.09 28.62 -0.04
C ARG A 397 -12.25 27.35 -0.11
N VAL A 398 -12.86 26.21 0.18
CA VAL A 398 -12.30 24.87 -0.04
C VAL A 398 -13.14 24.20 -1.12
N ILE A 399 -12.50 23.66 -2.13
CA ILE A 399 -13.17 22.96 -3.25
C ILE A 399 -12.77 21.49 -3.19
N ASP A 400 -13.77 20.62 -3.22
CA ASP A 400 -13.59 19.19 -3.39
C ASP A 400 -13.43 18.87 -4.89
N TYR A 401 -12.27 18.33 -5.27
CA TYR A 401 -11.95 17.86 -6.63
C TYR A 401 -12.11 16.33 -6.75
N GLY A 402 -12.88 15.72 -5.87
CA GLY A 402 -13.17 14.29 -5.88
C GLY A 402 -11.91 13.46 -5.64
N THR A 403 -11.61 12.55 -6.55
CA THR A 403 -10.45 11.65 -6.41
C THR A 403 -9.09 12.34 -6.44
N LEU A 404 -9.03 13.60 -6.86
CA LEU A 404 -7.78 14.38 -6.80
C LEU A 404 -7.48 14.83 -5.38
N GLY A 405 -8.50 15.20 -4.58
CA GLY A 405 -8.39 15.76 -3.24
C GLY A 405 -8.99 17.16 -3.14
N HIS A 406 -8.51 18.00 -2.25
CA HIS A 406 -9.08 19.31 -1.99
C HIS A 406 -8.18 20.48 -2.40
N GLY A 407 -8.77 21.51 -2.98
CA GLY A 407 -8.14 22.81 -3.28
C GLY A 407 -8.48 23.85 -2.21
N TYR A 408 -7.47 24.40 -1.57
CA TYR A 408 -7.57 25.47 -0.56
C TYR A 408 -7.26 26.80 -1.24
N HIS A 409 -8.29 27.59 -1.55
CA HIS A 409 -8.16 28.90 -2.18
C HIS A 409 -7.83 29.95 -1.13
N LEU A 410 -6.57 30.34 -1.08
CA LEU A 410 -6.05 31.35 -0.16
C LEU A 410 -6.26 32.76 -0.72
N PRO A 411 -6.18 33.82 0.13
CA PRO A 411 -6.13 35.20 -0.34
C PRO A 411 -5.07 35.42 -1.42
N ARG A 412 -5.25 36.43 -2.26
CA ARG A 412 -4.39 36.78 -3.41
C ARG A 412 -4.46 35.82 -4.60
N GLY A 413 -5.49 34.96 -4.66
CA GLY A 413 -5.71 34.04 -5.78
C GLY A 413 -4.74 32.87 -5.82
N VAL A 414 -4.12 32.53 -4.69
CA VAL A 414 -3.27 31.34 -4.55
C VAL A 414 -4.13 30.14 -4.20
N GLU A 415 -3.90 29.03 -4.89
CA GLU A 415 -4.55 27.75 -4.58
C GLU A 415 -3.50 26.72 -4.17
N LEU A 416 -3.74 26.04 -3.04
CA LEU A 416 -2.99 24.87 -2.62
C LEU A 416 -3.86 23.63 -2.84
N CYS A 417 -3.57 22.87 -3.89
CA CYS A 417 -4.26 21.63 -4.21
C CYS A 417 -3.57 20.45 -3.50
N VAL A 418 -4.21 19.90 -2.48
CA VAL A 418 -3.69 18.77 -1.70
C VAL A 418 -4.21 17.47 -2.29
N ILE A 419 -3.30 16.72 -2.91
CA ILE A 419 -3.61 15.48 -3.60
C ILE A 419 -3.87 14.38 -2.57
N GLY A 420 -4.99 13.66 -2.73
CA GLY A 420 -5.37 12.55 -1.85
C GLY A 420 -5.57 12.96 -0.40
N ASP A 421 -5.98 14.21 -0.16
CA ASP A 421 -6.27 14.75 1.17
C ASP A 421 -5.10 14.65 2.15
N GLY A 422 -3.88 14.72 1.64
CA GLY A 422 -2.64 14.62 2.41
C GLY A 422 -2.28 13.22 2.87
N LEU A 423 -3.10 12.21 2.56
CA LEU A 423 -2.76 10.81 2.75
C LEU A 423 -1.66 10.37 1.77
N PRO A 424 -0.89 9.32 2.09
CA PRO A 424 0.20 8.88 1.23
C PRO A 424 -0.32 8.42 -0.14
N VAL A 425 0.13 9.11 -1.19
CA VAL A 425 -0.40 8.93 -2.55
C VAL A 425 0.06 7.64 -3.24
N ASN A 426 1.09 6.96 -2.73
CA ASN A 426 1.56 5.66 -3.23
C ASN A 426 0.52 4.54 -3.05
N PHE A 427 -0.44 4.67 -2.13
CA PHE A 427 -1.49 3.67 -1.89
C PHE A 427 -2.74 3.84 -2.77
N HIS A 428 -2.79 4.85 -3.61
CA HIS A 428 -3.94 5.09 -4.51
C HIS A 428 -4.01 4.16 -5.71
N HIS A 429 -2.94 3.40 -5.97
CA HIS A 429 -2.88 2.38 -7.03
C HIS A 429 -3.27 0.99 -6.50
N ARG A 430 -3.10 -0.02 -7.36
CA ARG A 430 -3.37 -1.42 -7.01
C ARG A 430 -2.37 -1.96 -5.99
N GLU A 431 -1.10 -1.58 -6.12
CA GLU A 431 0.02 -1.94 -5.25
C GLU A 431 0.82 -0.68 -4.95
N SER A 432 1.39 -0.58 -3.74
CA SER A 432 2.30 0.51 -3.37
C SER A 432 3.68 0.34 -3.99
N VAL A 433 4.19 -0.90 -3.97
CA VAL A 433 5.48 -1.28 -4.52
C VAL A 433 5.35 -2.61 -5.27
N PRO A 434 6.28 -2.96 -6.17
CA PRO A 434 6.25 -4.28 -6.82
C PRO A 434 6.31 -5.42 -5.80
N ASN A 435 5.58 -6.52 -6.05
CA ASN A 435 5.51 -7.66 -5.14
C ASN A 435 6.89 -8.22 -4.76
N ARG A 436 7.85 -8.27 -5.70
CA ARG A 436 9.24 -8.67 -5.43
C ARG A 436 9.97 -7.79 -4.41
N VAL A 437 9.53 -6.55 -4.24
CA VAL A 437 10.12 -5.59 -3.28
C VAL A 437 9.52 -5.80 -1.92
N ILE A 438 8.20 -5.86 -1.82
CA ILE A 438 7.50 -6.09 -0.56
C ILE A 438 7.75 -7.49 -0.01
N ASP A 439 8.10 -8.46 -0.87
CA ASP A 439 8.45 -9.84 -0.50
C ASP A 439 9.57 -9.89 0.56
N VAL A 440 10.60 -9.05 0.41
CA VAL A 440 11.70 -8.95 1.38
C VAL A 440 11.21 -8.37 2.71
N VAL A 441 10.33 -7.37 2.66
CA VAL A 441 9.77 -6.73 3.86
C VAL A 441 8.89 -7.73 4.62
N PHE A 442 8.05 -8.46 3.90
CA PHE A 442 7.19 -9.48 4.52
C PHE A 442 7.97 -10.68 5.04
N ALA A 443 9.06 -11.06 4.39
CA ALA A 443 10.00 -12.04 4.92
C ALA A 443 10.60 -11.56 6.26
N ALA A 444 10.97 -10.29 6.36
CA ALA A 444 11.48 -9.70 7.59
C ALA A 444 10.42 -9.66 8.71
N LEU A 445 9.16 -9.31 8.37
CA LEU A 445 8.04 -9.36 9.31
C LEU A 445 7.80 -10.79 9.82
N LEU A 446 7.78 -11.76 8.91
CA LEU A 446 7.59 -13.18 9.23
C LEU A 446 8.67 -13.71 10.17
N LEU A 447 9.94 -13.37 9.90
CA LEU A 447 11.07 -13.75 10.75
C LEU A 447 11.02 -13.09 12.13
N GLY A 448 10.75 -11.79 12.19
CA GLY A 448 10.57 -11.09 13.46
C GLY A 448 9.46 -11.72 14.29
N GLY A 449 8.32 -12.05 13.64
CA GLY A 449 7.22 -12.75 14.28
C GLY A 449 7.58 -14.14 14.78
N ALA A 450 8.29 -14.92 13.97
CA ALA A 450 8.75 -16.27 14.34
C ALA A 450 9.73 -16.25 15.54
N THR A 451 10.62 -15.27 15.58
CA THR A 451 11.55 -15.08 16.71
C THR A 451 10.80 -14.74 18.00
N LEU A 452 9.79 -13.86 17.92
CA LEU A 452 8.94 -13.50 19.07
C LEU A 452 8.05 -14.66 19.53
N ALA A 453 7.61 -15.51 18.61
CA ALA A 453 6.82 -16.71 18.91
C ALA A 453 7.61 -17.75 19.73
N GLN A 454 8.93 -17.75 19.64
CA GLN A 454 9.85 -18.70 20.31
C GLN A 454 10.80 -17.97 21.29
N PRO A 455 10.29 -17.48 22.43
CA PRO A 455 11.04 -16.58 23.32
C PRO A 455 12.34 -17.17 23.88
N ASP A 456 12.46 -18.51 23.95
CA ASP A 456 13.67 -19.17 24.49
C ASP A 456 14.87 -19.13 23.53
N GLN A 457 14.68 -18.75 22.29
CA GLN A 457 15.75 -18.77 21.27
C GLN A 457 16.36 -17.40 20.94
N GLY A 458 15.78 -16.28 21.40
CA GLY A 458 16.22 -14.96 20.95
C GLY A 458 16.78 -14.00 21.99
N GLY A 459 16.61 -14.25 23.29
CA GLY A 459 17.11 -13.34 24.34
C GLY A 459 16.52 -11.93 24.33
N HIS A 460 15.50 -11.68 23.51
CA HIS A 460 14.82 -10.39 23.36
C HIS A 460 13.71 -10.27 24.39
N GLY A 461 14.01 -9.60 25.48
CA GLY A 461 13.04 -9.30 26.54
C GLY A 461 12.42 -7.92 26.40
N PRO A 462 11.44 -7.59 27.26
CA PRO A 462 10.93 -6.24 27.41
C PRO A 462 12.09 -5.26 27.67
N GLY A 463 12.06 -4.09 27.02
CA GLY A 463 13.17 -3.14 27.18
C GLY A 463 12.84 -1.76 26.63
N ARG A 464 13.86 -0.89 26.62
CA ARG A 464 13.75 0.43 26.02
C ARG A 464 13.95 0.41 24.50
N ASP A 465 14.71 -0.55 24.04
CA ASP A 465 15.21 -0.57 22.69
C ASP A 465 14.32 -1.45 21.81
N VAL A 466 14.05 -0.95 20.62
CA VAL A 466 13.44 -1.72 19.53
C VAL A 466 14.56 -2.51 18.87
N ALA A 467 14.45 -3.83 18.85
CA ALA A 467 15.45 -4.68 18.23
C ALA A 467 15.38 -4.58 16.70
N LEU A 468 16.55 -4.59 16.03
CA LEU A 468 16.59 -4.59 14.57
C LEU A 468 16.42 -6.01 14.03
N VAL A 469 15.64 -6.15 12.98
CA VAL A 469 15.40 -7.43 12.31
C VAL A 469 16.60 -7.89 11.46
N ASP A 470 17.54 -6.99 11.13
CA ASP A 470 18.67 -7.29 10.23
C ASP A 470 19.50 -8.50 10.68
N GLN A 471 19.72 -8.67 11.97
CA GLN A 471 20.51 -9.80 12.48
C GLN A 471 19.78 -11.13 12.26
N VAL A 472 18.46 -11.14 12.50
CA VAL A 472 17.63 -12.33 12.27
C VAL A 472 17.53 -12.65 10.78
N LEU A 473 17.48 -11.63 9.94
CA LEU A 473 17.53 -11.77 8.48
C LEU A 473 18.85 -12.38 8.00
N ALA A 474 19.98 -11.91 8.55
CA ALA A 474 21.30 -12.40 8.17
C ALA A 474 21.50 -13.90 8.48
N ASP A 475 20.86 -14.40 9.52
CA ASP A 475 20.92 -15.81 9.95
C ASP A 475 19.88 -16.69 9.25
N SER A 476 19.07 -16.12 8.33
CA SER A 476 17.99 -16.81 7.63
C SER A 476 18.30 -17.05 6.15
N PRO A 477 17.58 -17.99 5.49
CA PRO A 477 17.73 -18.20 4.05
C PRO A 477 17.18 -17.04 3.18
N ALA A 478 16.54 -16.02 3.76
CA ALA A 478 15.85 -14.97 3.02
C ALA A 478 16.79 -14.17 2.11
N LEU A 479 17.97 -13.79 2.61
CA LEU A 479 18.94 -13.01 1.83
C LEU A 479 19.58 -13.84 0.71
N ASP A 480 19.92 -15.10 0.99
CA ASP A 480 20.46 -16.01 -0.03
C ASP A 480 19.40 -16.24 -1.12
N THR A 481 18.16 -16.50 -0.74
CA THR A 481 17.03 -16.62 -1.69
C THR A 481 16.85 -15.36 -2.52
N TYR A 482 16.95 -14.17 -1.92
CA TYR A 482 16.90 -12.90 -2.67
C TYR A 482 18.04 -12.81 -3.70
N LEU A 483 19.28 -13.12 -3.28
CA LEU A 483 20.44 -13.05 -4.15
C LEU A 483 20.36 -14.08 -5.29
N GLU A 484 19.90 -15.29 -5.01
CA GLU A 484 19.70 -16.34 -6.02
C GLU A 484 18.66 -15.94 -7.07
N LEU A 485 17.56 -15.32 -6.64
CA LEU A 485 16.45 -14.98 -7.53
C LEU A 485 16.67 -13.68 -8.30
N TYR A 486 17.30 -12.67 -7.68
CA TYR A 486 17.31 -11.31 -8.21
C TYR A 486 18.69 -10.72 -8.46
N ALA A 487 19.75 -11.26 -7.85
CA ALA A 487 21.12 -10.77 -8.05
C ALA A 487 21.93 -11.64 -9.01
N ASP A 488 21.48 -12.82 -9.40
CA ASP A 488 22.13 -13.63 -10.41
C ASP A 488 21.84 -13.09 -11.83
N ASP A 489 22.42 -11.94 -12.10
CA ASP A 489 22.54 -11.33 -13.43
C ASP A 489 23.15 -12.27 -14.48
N ALA A 490 23.76 -13.38 -14.08
CA ALA A 490 24.37 -14.31 -15.01
C ALA A 490 23.31 -15.02 -15.88
N ALA A 491 22.13 -15.29 -15.33
CA ALA A 491 21.02 -15.86 -16.10
C ALA A 491 20.39 -14.80 -17.01
N GLU A 492 20.16 -13.56 -16.53
CA GLU A 492 19.67 -12.45 -17.36
C GLU A 492 20.71 -12.00 -18.38
N ARG A 493 21.99 -11.93 -18.03
CA ARG A 493 23.06 -11.65 -19.00
C ARG A 493 23.18 -12.73 -20.07
N ARG A 494 22.90 -14.00 -19.76
CA ARG A 494 22.84 -15.07 -20.78
C ARG A 494 21.65 -14.92 -21.71
N LEU A 495 20.53 -14.36 -21.23
CA LEU A 495 19.37 -14.05 -22.07
C LEU A 495 19.59 -12.78 -22.91
N LEU A 496 20.36 -11.83 -22.43
CA LEU A 496 20.69 -10.58 -23.11
C LEU A 496 21.98 -10.67 -23.94
N THR A 497 22.85 -11.65 -23.67
CA THR A 497 24.04 -11.89 -24.46
C THR A 497 23.66 -12.85 -25.60
N PRO A 498 23.66 -12.40 -26.85
CA PRO A 498 23.41 -13.31 -27.96
C PRO A 498 24.44 -14.44 -27.92
N PRO A 499 24.05 -15.67 -28.29
CA PRO A 499 24.97 -16.81 -28.34
C PRO A 499 26.22 -16.42 -29.11
N ALA A 500 27.38 -16.87 -28.64
CA ALA A 500 28.66 -16.53 -29.24
C ALA A 500 28.62 -16.78 -30.75
N GLY A 501 28.85 -15.74 -31.56
CA GLY A 501 28.73 -15.78 -33.01
C GLY A 501 27.48 -15.11 -33.58
N HIS A 502 26.54 -14.67 -32.77
CA HIS A 502 25.37 -13.94 -33.22
C HIS A 502 25.55 -12.44 -32.86
N CYS A 503 26.24 -11.72 -33.71
CA CYS A 503 26.19 -10.26 -33.68
C CYS A 503 24.84 -9.84 -34.32
N PRO A 504 23.93 -9.15 -33.61
CA PRO A 504 22.75 -8.62 -34.26
C PRO A 504 23.16 -7.73 -35.41
N ASP A 505 22.73 -8.08 -36.63
CA ASP A 505 22.99 -7.25 -37.79
C ASP A 505 22.15 -5.99 -37.75
N TYR A 506 22.65 -4.98 -37.05
CA TYR A 506 22.01 -3.66 -36.95
C TYR A 506 21.91 -2.93 -38.31
N THR A 507 22.52 -3.48 -39.37
CA THR A 507 22.40 -2.90 -40.70
C THR A 507 21.07 -3.23 -41.37
N ARG A 508 20.29 -4.19 -40.83
CA ARG A 508 18.96 -4.56 -41.29
C ARG A 508 17.80 -3.95 -40.45
N SER A 509 18.06 -2.89 -39.71
CA SER A 509 16.96 -2.16 -39.05
C SER A 509 15.98 -1.65 -40.12
N PRO A 510 14.67 -1.94 -40.00
CA PRO A 510 13.67 -1.37 -40.90
C PRO A 510 13.52 0.15 -40.76
N TRP A 511 14.22 0.74 -39.78
CA TRP A 511 14.25 2.18 -39.49
C TRP A 511 15.52 2.87 -40.02
N ARG A 512 15.91 2.56 -41.28
CA ARG A 512 16.84 3.46 -41.97
C ARG A 512 16.11 4.76 -42.26
N TYR A 513 16.48 5.81 -41.51
CA TYR A 513 16.22 7.16 -41.96
C TYR A 513 16.91 7.31 -43.35
N SER A 514 16.12 7.41 -44.40
CA SER A 514 16.60 7.90 -45.66
C SER A 514 17.05 9.35 -45.40
N THR A 515 18.35 9.56 -45.32
CA THR A 515 18.93 10.91 -45.44
C THR A 515 18.56 11.47 -46.79
N PRO A 516 18.15 12.74 -46.87
CA PRO A 516 17.75 13.38 -48.12
C PRO A 516 18.86 13.40 -49.15
#